data_59221255b1cbc817003139e0d590acee
#
_entry.id   59221255b1cbc817003139e0d590acee
#
_cell.length_a   1.000
_cell.length_b   1.000
_cell.length_c   1.000
_cell.angle_alpha   90.00
_cell.angle_beta   90.00
_cell.angle_gamma   90.00
#
_symmetry.space_group_name_H-M   'P 1'
#
loop_
_entity.id
_entity.type
_entity.pdbx_description
1 polymer ?
#
loop_
_entity_poly.entity_id
_entity_poly.type
_entity_poly.pdbx_seq_one_letter_code
_entity_poly.pdbx_strand_id
1 'polypeptide(L)'
;MRFMIIIRANALSESGAMPEPELMAAMGAFHEELARAGVLLDAMGLQPSSKGWRVRHEAGQVSVTDGPFAETKELIAGFTLIQVRDRDEALAWARRYPAPFGADRAGEIEVRQVYEMTDFPPPAGQEPGTVAATDTADTANAADTAATADTATAAAARSLTRAPA
;
A
#
# COMPACT_ATOMS: atom_id res chain seq x y z
N MET A 1 4.57 13.79 -9.59
CA MET A 1 3.73 12.72 -10.18
C MET A 1 4.02 11.42 -9.47
N ARG A 2 2.99 10.60 -9.22
CA ARG A 2 3.15 9.27 -8.63
C ARG A 2 2.94 8.19 -9.69
N PHE A 3 3.78 7.15 -9.63
CA PHE A 3 3.68 6.00 -10.52
C PHE A 3 3.71 4.72 -9.70
N MET A 4 2.94 3.74 -10.13
CA MET A 4 2.96 2.39 -9.58
C MET A 4 3.67 1.47 -10.58
N ILE A 5 4.75 0.85 -10.14
CA ILE A 5 5.44 -0.23 -10.83
C ILE A 5 4.80 -1.53 -10.34
N ILE A 6 4.13 -2.22 -11.22
CA ILE A 6 3.33 -3.41 -10.94
C ILE A 6 4.08 -4.62 -11.45
N ILE A 7 4.34 -5.60 -10.60
CA ILE A 7 4.92 -6.88 -10.98
C ILE A 7 3.79 -7.80 -11.44
N ARG A 8 3.80 -8.20 -12.71
CA ARG A 8 2.82 -9.15 -13.24
C ARG A 8 3.09 -10.53 -12.66
N ALA A 9 2.04 -11.22 -12.22
CA ALA A 9 2.18 -12.57 -11.68
C ALA A 9 2.50 -13.59 -12.76
N ASN A 10 3.13 -14.69 -12.35
CA ASN A 10 3.36 -15.86 -13.18
C ASN A 10 3.12 -17.16 -12.38
N ALA A 11 3.31 -18.30 -12.99
CA ALA A 11 3.08 -19.59 -12.32
C ALA A 11 3.97 -19.77 -11.07
N LEU A 12 5.17 -19.16 -11.05
CA LEU A 12 6.06 -19.28 -9.89
C LEU A 12 5.52 -18.47 -8.70
N SER A 13 5.10 -17.20 -8.92
CA SER A 13 4.52 -16.38 -7.84
C SER A 13 3.21 -16.97 -7.32
N GLU A 14 2.41 -17.59 -8.19
CA GLU A 14 1.15 -18.22 -7.80
C GLU A 14 1.34 -19.60 -7.11
N SER A 15 2.52 -20.24 -7.25
CA SER A 15 2.82 -21.47 -6.53
C SER A 15 3.09 -21.26 -5.03
N GLY A 16 3.31 -19.99 -4.62
CA GLY A 16 3.72 -19.66 -3.25
C GLY A 16 5.19 -19.92 -2.95
N ALA A 17 5.99 -20.23 -3.97
CA ALA A 17 7.44 -20.37 -3.80
C ALA A 17 8.04 -19.03 -3.36
N MET A 18 8.91 -19.09 -2.37
CA MET A 18 9.64 -17.91 -1.93
C MET A 18 10.66 -17.50 -2.99
N PRO A 19 10.87 -16.20 -3.18
CA PRO A 19 11.94 -15.70 -4.05
C PRO A 19 13.31 -16.18 -3.58
N GLU A 20 14.20 -16.42 -4.53
CA GLU A 20 15.59 -16.76 -4.28
C GLU A 20 16.29 -15.65 -3.45
N PRO A 21 17.24 -16.01 -2.56
CA PRO A 21 17.94 -15.01 -1.72
C PRO A 21 18.59 -13.89 -2.52
N GLU A 22 19.15 -14.20 -3.69
CA GLU A 22 19.80 -13.24 -4.58
C GLU A 22 18.79 -12.22 -5.12
N LEU A 23 17.58 -12.66 -5.47
CA LEU A 23 16.51 -11.77 -5.90
C LEU A 23 16.06 -10.87 -4.75
N MET A 24 15.89 -11.43 -3.55
CA MET A 24 15.52 -10.66 -2.37
C MET A 24 16.56 -9.59 -2.05
N ALA A 25 17.85 -9.92 -2.14
CA ALA A 25 18.94 -8.97 -1.94
C ALA A 25 18.93 -7.86 -3.01
N ALA A 26 18.74 -8.22 -4.29
CA ALA A 26 18.68 -7.25 -5.39
C ALA A 26 17.48 -6.29 -5.24
N MET A 27 16.31 -6.82 -4.89
CA MET A 27 15.11 -6.02 -4.63
C MET A 27 15.30 -5.09 -3.43
N GLY A 28 15.87 -5.60 -2.33
CA GLY A 28 16.19 -4.81 -1.15
C GLY A 28 17.12 -3.65 -1.47
N ALA A 29 18.21 -3.93 -2.18
CA ALA A 29 19.17 -2.89 -2.59
C ALA A 29 18.53 -1.84 -3.52
N PHE A 30 17.68 -2.26 -4.43
CA PHE A 30 16.95 -1.34 -5.30
C PHE A 30 15.97 -0.44 -4.52
N HIS A 31 15.20 -1.00 -3.59
CA HIS A 31 14.30 -0.22 -2.74
C HIS A 31 15.06 0.74 -1.82
N GLU A 32 16.22 0.34 -1.29
CA GLU A 32 17.07 1.25 -0.54
C GLU A 32 17.60 2.41 -1.41
N GLU A 33 17.90 2.16 -2.67
CA GLU A 33 18.31 3.21 -3.60
C GLU A 33 17.19 4.20 -3.87
N LEU A 34 15.96 3.70 -4.14
CA LEU A 34 14.76 4.53 -4.28
C LEU A 34 14.49 5.37 -3.02
N ALA A 35 14.65 4.76 -1.84
CA ALA A 35 14.46 5.45 -0.57
C ALA A 35 15.52 6.55 -0.35
N ARG A 36 16.79 6.27 -0.65
CA ARG A 36 17.88 7.27 -0.58
C ARG A 36 17.68 8.42 -1.57
N ALA A 37 17.12 8.13 -2.74
CA ALA A 37 16.75 9.16 -3.72
C ALA A 37 15.49 9.95 -3.31
N GLY A 38 14.80 9.54 -2.24
CA GLY A 38 13.58 10.20 -1.76
C GLY A 38 12.36 9.98 -2.66
N VAL A 39 12.40 8.97 -3.53
CA VAL A 39 11.33 8.69 -4.50
C VAL A 39 10.43 7.51 -4.11
N LEU A 40 10.86 6.65 -3.18
CA LEU A 40 10.05 5.53 -2.71
C LEU A 40 8.92 6.02 -1.80
N LEU A 41 7.69 5.65 -2.12
CA LEU A 41 6.55 5.85 -1.23
C LEU A 41 6.15 4.56 -0.52
N ASP A 42 6.08 3.45 -1.25
CA ASP A 42 5.70 2.15 -0.71
C ASP A 42 6.15 1.01 -1.63
N ALA A 43 6.32 -0.20 -1.08
CA ALA A 43 6.61 -1.40 -1.88
C ALA A 43 6.18 -2.66 -1.14
N MET A 44 5.38 -3.50 -1.80
CA MET A 44 4.89 -4.74 -1.20
C MET A 44 4.85 -5.89 -2.22
N GLY A 45 5.25 -7.08 -1.76
CA GLY A 45 4.93 -8.34 -2.43
C GLY A 45 3.55 -8.83 -2.03
N LEU A 46 2.86 -9.48 -2.95
CA LEU A 46 1.56 -10.10 -2.69
C LEU A 46 1.72 -11.60 -2.57
N GLN A 47 0.94 -12.18 -1.67
CA GLN A 47 0.80 -13.63 -1.59
C GLN A 47 0.03 -14.18 -2.80
N PRO A 48 0.16 -15.49 -3.11
CA PRO A 48 -0.58 -16.12 -4.20
C PRO A 48 -2.09 -15.88 -4.08
N SER A 49 -2.76 -15.86 -5.21
CA SER A 49 -4.22 -15.64 -5.26
C SER A 49 -5.03 -16.68 -4.50
N SER A 50 -4.46 -17.85 -4.20
CA SER A 50 -5.05 -18.86 -3.32
C SER A 50 -5.26 -18.37 -1.87
N LYS A 51 -4.64 -17.27 -1.47
CA LYS A 51 -4.82 -16.62 -0.17
C LYS A 51 -5.76 -15.41 -0.21
N GLY A 52 -6.33 -15.13 -1.38
CA GLY A 52 -7.21 -14.01 -1.59
C GLY A 52 -8.60 -14.39 -2.06
N TRP A 53 -9.45 -13.41 -2.21
CA TRP A 53 -10.80 -13.54 -2.76
C TRP A 53 -11.15 -12.35 -3.65
N ARG A 54 -12.12 -12.55 -4.53
CA ARG A 54 -12.73 -11.50 -5.36
C ARG A 54 -14.14 -11.23 -4.88
N VAL A 55 -14.48 -9.95 -4.76
CA VAL A 55 -15.85 -9.49 -4.53
C VAL A 55 -16.36 -8.89 -5.82
N ARG A 56 -17.44 -9.45 -6.36
CA ARG A 56 -18.08 -8.95 -7.58
C ARG A 56 -19.40 -8.26 -7.22
N HIS A 57 -19.57 -7.06 -7.74
CA HIS A 57 -20.80 -6.30 -7.67
C HIS A 57 -21.46 -6.32 -9.04
N GLU A 58 -22.65 -6.92 -9.16
CA GLU A 58 -23.37 -7.06 -10.41
C GLU A 58 -24.88 -6.94 -10.17
N ALA A 59 -25.53 -6.03 -10.87
CA ALA A 59 -26.98 -5.79 -10.80
C ALA A 59 -27.52 -5.64 -9.35
N GLY A 60 -26.77 -4.98 -8.47
CA GLY A 60 -27.15 -4.78 -7.07
C GLY A 60 -26.92 -5.99 -6.16
N GLN A 61 -26.33 -7.07 -6.69
CA GLN A 61 -25.93 -8.24 -5.91
C GLN A 61 -24.43 -8.24 -5.67
N VAL A 62 -24.00 -8.84 -4.57
CA VAL A 62 -22.60 -9.02 -4.20
C VAL A 62 -22.31 -10.50 -4.11
N SER A 63 -21.30 -10.96 -4.82
CA SER A 63 -20.79 -12.32 -4.73
C SER A 63 -19.31 -12.34 -4.36
N VAL A 64 -18.90 -13.36 -3.61
CA VAL A 64 -17.51 -13.58 -3.21
C VAL A 64 -17.03 -14.89 -3.81
N THR A 65 -15.84 -14.87 -4.40
CA THR A 65 -15.20 -16.05 -4.98
C THR A 65 -13.80 -16.16 -4.42
N ASP A 66 -13.49 -17.26 -3.75
CA ASP A 66 -12.15 -17.54 -3.25
C ASP A 66 -11.20 -17.91 -4.39
N GLY A 67 -9.92 -17.56 -4.22
CA GLY A 67 -8.87 -18.02 -5.13
C GLY A 67 -8.57 -19.52 -4.97
N PRO A 68 -7.68 -20.07 -5.78
CA PRO A 68 -6.86 -19.39 -6.79
C PRO A 68 -7.66 -19.00 -8.03
N PHE A 69 -7.22 -17.91 -8.70
CA PHE A 69 -7.87 -17.43 -9.92
C PHE A 69 -7.16 -17.97 -11.16
N ALA A 70 -7.95 -18.40 -12.16
CA ALA A 70 -7.43 -19.11 -13.33
C ALA A 70 -6.50 -18.27 -14.22
N GLU A 71 -6.77 -16.96 -14.33
CA GLU A 71 -6.06 -16.08 -15.27
C GLU A 71 -4.83 -15.45 -14.61
N THR A 72 -3.77 -16.24 -14.43
CA THR A 72 -2.52 -15.80 -13.78
C THR A 72 -1.92 -14.54 -14.42
N LYS A 73 -2.02 -14.40 -15.75
CA LYS A 73 -1.50 -13.24 -16.47
C LYS A 73 -2.21 -11.93 -16.14
N GLU A 74 -3.40 -11.97 -15.57
CA GLU A 74 -4.14 -10.81 -15.12
C GLU A 74 -3.85 -10.43 -13.68
N LEU A 75 -3.13 -11.29 -12.96
CA LEU A 75 -2.79 -11.08 -11.56
C LEU A 75 -1.51 -10.27 -11.41
N ILE A 76 -1.34 -9.72 -10.22
CA ILE A 76 -0.12 -9.03 -9.82
C ILE A 76 0.55 -9.77 -8.66
N ALA A 77 1.87 -9.80 -8.66
CA ALA A 77 2.68 -10.42 -7.60
C ALA A 77 3.20 -9.40 -6.58
N GLY A 78 3.04 -8.12 -6.86
CA GLY A 78 3.46 -7.03 -5.99
C GLY A 78 3.50 -5.69 -6.71
N PHE A 79 3.87 -4.65 -5.97
CA PHE A 79 4.01 -3.31 -6.52
C PHE A 79 5.10 -2.51 -5.80
N THR A 80 5.59 -1.48 -6.47
CA THR A 80 6.41 -0.41 -5.90
C THR A 80 5.80 0.92 -6.30
N LEU A 81 5.47 1.77 -5.33
CA LEU A 81 4.90 3.09 -5.55
C LEU A 81 6.01 4.13 -5.41
N ILE A 82 6.19 4.95 -6.44
CA ILE A 82 7.22 5.98 -6.49
C ILE A 82 6.62 7.36 -6.76
N GLN A 83 7.27 8.40 -6.22
CA GLN A 83 6.98 9.80 -6.53
C GLN A 83 8.19 10.40 -7.23
N VAL A 84 8.00 10.83 -8.46
CA VAL A 84 9.04 11.36 -9.34
C VAL A 84 8.57 12.64 -10.02
N ARG A 85 9.49 13.35 -10.66
CA ARG A 85 9.20 14.62 -11.34
C ARG A 85 8.30 14.45 -12.55
N ASP A 86 8.61 13.43 -13.36
CA ASP A 86 7.99 13.21 -14.66
C ASP A 86 8.00 11.73 -15.06
N ARG A 87 7.42 11.44 -16.24
CA ARG A 87 7.36 10.10 -16.83
C ARG A 87 8.74 9.54 -17.18
N ASP A 88 9.66 10.38 -17.63
CA ASP A 88 10.98 9.92 -18.08
C ASP A 88 11.82 9.46 -16.89
N GLU A 89 11.71 10.13 -15.75
CA GLU A 89 12.31 9.68 -14.51
C GLU A 89 11.68 8.36 -14.04
N ALA A 90 10.35 8.21 -14.12
CA ALA A 90 9.69 6.94 -13.80
C ALA A 90 10.20 5.80 -14.70
N LEU A 91 10.35 6.06 -16.01
CA LEU A 91 10.89 5.10 -16.97
C LEU A 91 12.36 4.75 -16.67
N ALA A 92 13.17 5.73 -16.28
CA ALA A 92 14.57 5.50 -15.92
C ALA A 92 14.68 4.56 -14.71
N TRP A 93 13.84 4.75 -13.68
CA TRP A 93 13.76 3.84 -12.54
C TRP A 93 13.24 2.45 -12.94
N ALA A 94 12.19 2.38 -13.73
CA ALA A 94 11.62 1.12 -14.19
C ALA A 94 12.61 0.25 -14.99
N ARG A 95 13.46 0.86 -15.81
CA ARG A 95 14.51 0.15 -16.58
C ARG A 95 15.59 -0.48 -15.68
N ARG A 96 15.75 0.02 -14.48
CA ARG A 96 16.73 -0.47 -13.50
C ARG A 96 16.11 -1.46 -12.52
N TYR A 97 14.80 -1.67 -12.63
CA TYR A 97 14.08 -2.61 -11.77
C TYR A 97 14.69 -4.01 -11.91
N PRO A 98 15.03 -4.71 -10.82
CA PRO A 98 15.54 -6.07 -10.89
C PRO A 98 14.57 -6.99 -11.62
N ALA A 99 15.07 -7.96 -12.37
CA ALA A 99 14.23 -8.96 -13.04
C ALA A 99 13.31 -9.65 -11.98
N PRO A 100 11.98 -9.50 -12.06
CA PRO A 100 11.10 -9.77 -10.92
C PRO A 100 11.03 -11.24 -10.48
N PHE A 101 11.55 -12.16 -11.29
CA PHE A 101 11.61 -13.59 -11.00
C PHE A 101 13.02 -14.18 -11.13
N GLY A 102 14.04 -13.33 -11.16
CA GLY A 102 15.43 -13.70 -11.41
C GLY A 102 15.84 -13.57 -12.88
N ALA A 103 17.14 -13.45 -13.13
CA ALA A 103 17.69 -13.13 -14.45
C ALA A 103 17.38 -14.17 -15.54
N ASP A 104 17.21 -15.43 -15.15
CA ASP A 104 16.99 -16.55 -16.06
C ASP A 104 15.51 -16.83 -16.34
N ARG A 105 14.60 -16.00 -15.80
CA ARG A 105 13.15 -16.20 -15.95
C ARG A 105 12.49 -14.99 -16.57
N ALA A 106 11.54 -15.24 -17.45
CA ALA A 106 10.72 -14.17 -18.01
C ALA A 106 9.87 -13.51 -16.90
N GLY A 107 9.88 -12.20 -16.88
CA GLY A 107 9.09 -11.39 -16.00
C GLY A 107 8.72 -10.08 -16.65
N GLU A 108 7.60 -9.53 -16.26
CA GLU A 108 7.08 -8.27 -16.78
C GLU A 108 6.72 -7.35 -15.62
N ILE A 109 7.08 -6.09 -15.76
CA ILE A 109 6.57 -5.01 -14.93
C ILE A 109 5.74 -4.07 -15.79
N GLU A 110 4.63 -3.59 -15.24
CA GLU A 110 3.77 -2.57 -15.82
C GLU A 110 3.90 -1.29 -15.00
N VAL A 111 4.08 -0.14 -15.64
CA VAL A 111 4.18 1.15 -14.93
C VAL A 111 2.97 2.00 -15.27
N ARG A 112 2.22 2.39 -14.25
CA ARG A 112 1.02 3.22 -14.40
C ARG A 112 1.11 4.49 -13.56
N GLN A 113 0.73 5.61 -14.14
CA GLN A 113 0.57 6.85 -13.40
C GLN A 113 -0.66 6.73 -12.48
N VAL A 114 -0.48 7.17 -11.24
CA VAL A 114 -1.56 7.23 -10.24
C VAL A 114 -2.32 8.54 -10.41
N TYR A 115 -3.63 8.50 -10.28
CA TYR A 115 -4.44 9.72 -10.27
C TYR A 115 -4.05 10.64 -9.10
N GLU A 116 -3.95 11.92 -9.39
CA GLU A 116 -3.84 12.99 -8.40
C GLU A 116 -5.20 13.69 -8.24
N MET A 117 -5.42 14.36 -7.13
CA MET A 117 -6.69 15.09 -6.93
C MET A 117 -6.97 16.13 -8.01
N THR A 118 -5.92 16.68 -8.59
CA THR A 118 -5.99 17.65 -9.71
C THR A 118 -6.44 17.05 -11.03
N ASP A 119 -6.40 15.72 -11.17
CA ASP A 119 -6.84 15.02 -12.39
C ASP A 119 -8.38 14.87 -12.44
N PHE A 120 -9.06 15.14 -11.32
CA PHE A 120 -10.50 15.07 -11.25
C PHE A 120 -11.12 16.46 -11.45
N PRO A 121 -12.24 16.58 -12.17
CA PRO A 121 -12.96 17.84 -12.27
C PRO A 121 -13.43 18.28 -10.86
N PRO A 122 -13.45 19.57 -10.57
CA PRO A 122 -14.00 20.05 -9.30
C PRO A 122 -15.46 19.61 -9.14
N PRO A 123 -15.92 19.37 -7.91
CA PRO A 123 -17.32 19.04 -7.66
C PRO A 123 -18.24 20.12 -8.26
N ALA A 124 -19.36 19.70 -8.87
CA ALA A 124 -20.31 20.63 -9.46
C ALA A 124 -20.76 21.68 -8.40
N GLY A 125 -20.50 22.96 -8.68
CA GLY A 125 -20.84 24.08 -7.79
C GLY A 125 -19.66 24.67 -6.98
N GLN A 126 -18.42 24.15 -7.13
CA GLN A 126 -17.21 24.81 -6.60
C GLN A 126 -16.44 25.44 -7.76
N GLU A 127 -16.45 26.77 -7.82
CA GLU A 127 -15.52 27.53 -8.68
C GLU A 127 -14.07 27.25 -8.25
N PRO A 128 -13.13 27.05 -9.20
CA PRO A 128 -11.72 26.91 -8.86
C PRO A 128 -11.21 28.26 -8.32
N GLY A 129 -11.06 28.36 -7.00
CA GLY A 129 -10.44 29.57 -6.43
C GLY A 129 -10.87 30.02 -5.04
N THR A 130 -11.81 29.40 -4.38
CA THR A 130 -12.16 29.82 -3.01
C THR A 130 -11.67 28.78 -1.99
N VAL A 131 -10.39 28.79 -1.69
CA VAL A 131 -9.92 28.36 -0.37
C VAL A 131 -10.39 29.43 0.60
N ALA A 132 -11.46 29.15 1.33
CA ALA A 132 -11.82 29.97 2.48
C ALA A 132 -10.61 29.98 3.42
N ALA A 133 -9.97 31.12 3.53
CA ALA A 133 -9.03 31.36 4.60
C ALA A 133 -9.85 31.21 5.90
N THR A 134 -9.67 30.10 6.59
CA THR A 134 -10.14 29.97 7.96
C THR A 134 -9.29 30.92 8.77
N ASP A 135 -9.93 32.05 9.10
CA ASP A 135 -9.47 33.03 10.04
C ASP A 135 -9.19 32.35 11.38
N THR A 136 -7.93 32.07 11.66
CA THR A 136 -7.47 31.71 12.99
C THR A 136 -7.16 32.99 13.74
N ALA A 137 -8.22 33.68 14.20
CA ALA A 137 -8.08 34.68 15.20
C ALA A 137 -9.03 34.39 16.36
N ASP A 138 -8.39 34.28 17.52
CA ASP A 138 -8.94 34.53 18.82
C ASP A 138 -9.70 33.40 19.54
N THR A 139 -8.95 32.68 20.40
CA THR A 139 -9.33 32.45 21.79
C THR A 139 -8.08 32.23 22.64
N ALA A 140 -7.46 33.33 23.00
CA ALA A 140 -6.70 33.38 24.24
C ALA A 140 -7.68 33.70 25.36
N ASN A 141 -7.58 32.95 26.44
CA ASN A 141 -8.02 33.30 27.77
C ASN A 141 -9.25 32.58 28.32
N ALA A 142 -8.97 31.56 29.11
CA ALA A 142 -9.55 31.39 30.45
C ALA A 142 -8.74 30.31 31.20
N ALA A 143 -7.82 30.80 31.97
CA ALA A 143 -7.21 30.04 33.06
C ALA A 143 -8.20 29.94 34.23
N ASP A 144 -7.96 28.89 35.00
CA ASP A 144 -8.28 28.80 36.44
C ASP A 144 -9.65 28.22 36.83
N THR A 145 -9.61 27.04 37.37
CA THR A 145 -9.98 26.66 38.75
C THR A 145 -9.78 25.16 38.96
N ALA A 146 -8.78 24.87 39.72
CA ALA A 146 -8.71 24.17 41.01
C ALA A 146 -9.51 22.86 41.20
N ALA A 147 -8.75 21.80 41.43
CA ALA A 147 -8.72 20.95 42.63
C ALA A 147 -9.90 19.98 42.86
N THR A 148 -9.58 18.77 43.01
CA THR A 148 -9.51 17.86 44.15
C THR A 148 -9.97 16.46 43.78
N ALA A 149 -9.04 15.54 44.01
CA ALA A 149 -9.16 14.27 44.74
C ALA A 149 -10.33 13.32 44.36
N ASP A 150 -10.12 12.07 44.11
CA ASP A 150 -9.80 11.08 45.12
C ASP A 150 -9.51 9.69 44.51
N THR A 151 -8.60 9.05 45.10
CA THR A 151 -8.18 7.68 45.25
C THR A 151 -9.25 6.59 45.12
N ALA A 152 -8.78 5.47 44.60
CA ALA A 152 -9.10 4.07 44.95
C ALA A 152 -9.53 3.25 43.73
N THR A 153 -9.10 2.09 43.45
CA THR A 153 -8.48 1.03 44.20
C THR A 153 -8.11 -0.08 43.18
N ALA A 154 -6.99 -0.65 43.44
CA ALA A 154 -6.42 -1.83 42.81
C ALA A 154 -7.30 -3.09 42.95
N ALA A 155 -6.91 -4.08 42.15
CA ALA A 155 -7.04 -5.52 42.41
C ALA A 155 -8.16 -6.27 41.68
N ALA A 156 -7.75 -7.07 40.68
CA ALA A 156 -7.87 -8.52 40.82
C ALA A 156 -7.19 -9.23 39.62
N ALA A 157 -5.96 -9.60 39.82
CA ALA A 157 -5.37 -10.75 39.17
C ALA A 157 -5.83 -12.00 39.93
N ARG A 158 -6.25 -13.04 39.19
CA ARG A 158 -6.13 -14.47 39.51
C ARG A 158 -6.80 -15.26 38.42
N SER A 159 -5.99 -15.91 37.56
CA SER A 159 -5.61 -17.33 37.74
C SER A 159 -6.75 -18.31 37.43
N LEU A 160 -6.67 -18.98 36.32
CA LEU A 160 -7.12 -20.36 36.27
C LEU A 160 -6.18 -21.16 35.38
N THR A 161 -5.42 -21.94 36.08
CA THR A 161 -4.56 -23.04 35.64
C THR A 161 -5.40 -24.29 35.46
N ARG A 162 -5.00 -25.10 34.47
CA ARG A 162 -4.93 -26.56 34.51
C ARG A 162 -6.01 -27.42 33.87
N ALA A 163 -5.52 -28.16 32.85
CA ALA A 163 -5.97 -29.43 32.27
C ALA A 163 -6.01 -30.58 33.34
N PRO A 164 -6.19 -31.87 33.05
CA PRO A 164 -6.29 -32.62 31.77
C PRO A 164 -7.36 -33.74 31.81
N ALA A 165 -7.67 -34.34 30.72
CA ALA A 165 -7.75 -35.79 30.52
C ALA A 165 -7.91 -36.05 29.00
#